data_9b5ca61cde29259134f804c779f2fecd
#
_entry.id   9b5ca61cde29259134f804c779f2fecd
#
_cell.length_a   1.000
_cell.length_b   1.000
_cell.length_c   1.000
_cell.angle_alpha   90.00
_cell.angle_beta   90.00
_cell.angle_gamma   90.00
#
_symmetry.space_group_name_H-M   'P 1'
#
loop_
_entity.id
_entity.type
_entity.pdbx_description
1 polymer ?
#
loop_
_entity_poly.entity_id
_entity_poly.type
_entity_poly.pdbx_seq_one_letter_code
_entity_poly.pdbx_strand_id
1 'polypeptide(L)'
;MDFSSINWLAVVACVIASMIIGSLWFNPKTFYPGWWKAIGRSESDAPGGQNMGMVWGLTILASFVQAVFIAFMVNLKGSNTLISGATAGFLLWLGFVAPSSLTNKLFAGQPTAWLYEAGNHLVTFVVMGAILGAWQ
;
A
#
# COMPACT_ATOMS: atom_id res chain seq x y z
N MET A 1 16.29 14.97 8.16
CA MET A 1 15.61 14.33 7.02
C MET A 1 16.35 14.76 5.76
N ASP A 2 16.97 13.82 5.07
CA ASP A 2 17.75 14.13 3.86
C ASP A 2 17.08 13.52 2.64
N PHE A 3 16.39 14.34 1.87
CA PHE A 3 15.73 13.94 0.64
C PHE A 3 16.69 13.83 -0.55
N SER A 4 17.93 14.34 -0.42
CA SER A 4 18.92 14.23 -1.50
C SER A 4 19.44 12.80 -1.68
N SER A 5 19.34 11.97 -0.66
CA SER A 5 19.77 10.56 -0.71
C SER A 5 18.71 9.62 -1.29
N ILE A 6 17.51 10.13 -1.61
CA ILE A 6 16.42 9.31 -2.13
C ILE A 6 16.61 9.08 -3.65
N ASN A 7 16.54 7.83 -4.07
CA ASN A 7 16.45 7.49 -5.48
C ASN A 7 15.03 7.70 -5.98
N TRP A 8 14.79 8.85 -6.60
CA TRP A 8 13.47 9.25 -7.08
C TRP A 8 12.92 8.35 -8.20
N LEU A 9 13.81 7.74 -9.01
CA LEU A 9 13.36 6.75 -10.00
C LEU A 9 12.83 5.49 -9.34
N ALA A 10 13.46 5.05 -8.26
CA ALA A 10 12.96 3.92 -7.47
C ALA A 10 11.62 4.25 -6.80
N VAL A 11 11.43 5.49 -6.34
CA VAL A 11 10.13 5.96 -5.81
C VAL A 11 9.05 5.88 -6.89
N VAL A 12 9.32 6.35 -8.10
CA VAL A 12 8.36 6.25 -9.21
C VAL A 12 8.04 4.78 -9.52
N ALA A 13 9.04 3.90 -9.55
CA ALA A 13 8.83 2.47 -9.73
C ALA A 13 7.94 1.87 -8.63
N CYS A 14 8.10 2.32 -7.39
CA CYS A 14 7.24 1.92 -6.26
C CYS A 14 5.78 2.33 -6.47
N VAL A 15 5.53 3.55 -6.94
CA VAL A 15 4.18 4.02 -7.23
C VAL A 15 3.54 3.17 -8.33
N ILE A 16 4.26 2.91 -9.40
CA ILE A 16 3.78 2.04 -10.49
C ILE A 16 3.47 0.64 -9.97
N ALA A 17 4.39 0.06 -9.18
CA ALA A 17 4.20 -1.26 -8.59
C ALA A 17 2.95 -1.30 -7.70
N SER A 18 2.72 -0.28 -6.88
CA SER A 18 1.54 -0.22 -6.02
C SER A 18 0.23 -0.16 -6.80
N MET A 19 0.20 0.56 -7.93
CA MET A 19 -0.97 0.61 -8.80
C MET A 19 -1.23 -0.75 -9.45
N ILE A 20 -0.20 -1.44 -9.89
CA ILE A 20 -0.31 -2.80 -10.45
C ILE A 20 -0.82 -3.77 -9.38
N ILE A 21 -0.23 -3.77 -8.20
CA ILE A 21 -0.63 -4.65 -7.08
C ILE A 21 -2.10 -4.40 -6.72
N GLY A 22 -2.50 -3.14 -6.54
CA GLY A 22 -3.86 -2.78 -6.21
C GLY A 22 -4.86 -3.19 -7.29
N SER A 23 -4.52 -3.01 -8.55
CA SER A 23 -5.36 -3.39 -9.69
C SER A 23 -5.55 -4.90 -9.79
N LEU A 24 -4.51 -5.68 -9.52
CA LEU A 24 -4.59 -7.15 -9.51
C LEU A 24 -5.31 -7.67 -8.27
N TRP A 25 -5.06 -7.06 -7.10
CA TRP A 25 -5.67 -7.46 -5.83
C TRP A 25 -7.18 -7.23 -5.83
N PHE A 26 -7.61 -6.04 -6.25
CA PHE A 26 -9.01 -5.64 -6.31
C PHE A 26 -9.62 -5.85 -7.71
N ASN A 27 -9.16 -6.85 -8.43
CA ASN A 27 -9.75 -7.24 -9.71
C ASN A 27 -11.04 -8.03 -9.47
N PRO A 28 -12.07 -7.91 -10.35
CA PRO A 28 -13.29 -8.72 -10.24
C PRO A 28 -13.05 -10.24 -10.24
N LYS A 29 -11.92 -10.68 -10.77
CA LYS A 29 -11.52 -12.10 -10.77
C LYS A 29 -10.71 -12.54 -9.56
N THR A 30 -10.36 -11.62 -8.66
CA THR A 30 -9.59 -11.88 -7.46
C THR A 30 -10.38 -11.52 -6.20
N PHE A 31 -9.97 -10.48 -5.47
CA PHE A 31 -10.53 -10.17 -4.16
C PHE A 31 -11.60 -9.09 -4.15
N TYR A 32 -11.83 -8.39 -5.25
CA TYR A 32 -12.80 -7.30 -5.30
C TYR A 32 -14.21 -7.71 -4.85
N PRO A 33 -14.80 -8.81 -5.34
CA PRO A 33 -16.17 -9.18 -4.94
C PRO A 33 -16.28 -9.47 -3.44
N GLY A 34 -15.29 -10.16 -2.86
CA GLY A 34 -15.26 -10.47 -1.43
C GLY A 34 -15.08 -9.22 -0.57
N TRP A 35 -14.17 -8.34 -0.96
CA TRP A 35 -13.94 -7.08 -0.27
C TRP A 35 -15.15 -6.15 -0.35
N TRP A 36 -15.74 -6.01 -1.54
CA TRP A 36 -16.91 -5.17 -1.77
C TRP A 36 -18.09 -5.56 -0.88
N LYS A 37 -18.33 -6.85 -0.77
CA LYS A 37 -19.33 -7.40 0.15
C LYS A 37 -18.95 -7.16 1.61
N ALA A 38 -17.67 -7.33 1.96
CA ALA A 38 -17.19 -7.17 3.33
C ALA A 38 -17.31 -5.73 3.84
N ILE A 39 -17.30 -4.72 2.97
CA ILE A 39 -17.57 -3.33 3.34
C ILE A 39 -19.05 -2.94 3.29
N GLY A 40 -19.95 -3.91 3.09
CA GLY A 40 -21.40 -3.71 3.11
C GLY A 40 -21.98 -3.18 1.82
N ARG A 41 -21.29 -3.30 0.70
CA ARG A 41 -21.76 -2.87 -0.61
C ARG A 41 -22.45 -4.00 -1.36
N SER A 42 -23.35 -3.62 -2.28
CA SER A 42 -24.01 -4.54 -3.20
C SER A 42 -23.39 -4.46 -4.61
N GLU A 43 -23.65 -5.46 -5.46
CA GLU A 43 -23.16 -5.49 -6.84
C GLU A 43 -23.60 -4.30 -7.69
N SER A 44 -24.74 -3.68 -7.34
CA SER A 44 -25.27 -2.49 -8.03
C SER A 44 -24.59 -1.19 -7.63
N ASP A 45 -23.81 -1.17 -6.55
CA ASP A 45 -23.13 0.05 -6.11
C ASP A 45 -21.88 0.33 -6.95
N ALA A 46 -21.65 1.61 -7.27
CA ALA A 46 -20.46 2.03 -7.99
C ALA A 46 -19.28 2.26 -7.03
N PRO A 47 -18.06 1.84 -7.39
CA PRO A 47 -16.87 2.10 -6.58
C PRO A 47 -16.48 3.57 -6.59
N GLY A 48 -15.89 4.06 -5.48
CA GLY A 48 -15.27 5.37 -5.38
C GLY A 48 -16.22 6.56 -5.32
N GLY A 49 -17.52 6.35 -5.28
CA GLY A 49 -18.50 7.43 -5.24
C GLY A 49 -18.58 8.22 -6.56
N GLN A 50 -18.75 9.55 -6.47
CA GLN A 50 -19.10 10.39 -7.64
C GLN A 50 -17.91 10.93 -8.43
N ASN A 51 -16.71 11.01 -7.82
CA ASN A 51 -15.53 11.61 -8.46
C ASN A 51 -14.36 10.63 -8.50
N MET A 52 -14.33 9.81 -9.54
CA MET A 52 -13.26 8.82 -9.74
C MET A 52 -11.90 9.47 -10.04
N GLY A 53 -11.87 10.64 -10.68
CA GLY A 53 -10.62 11.37 -10.91
C GLY A 53 -9.94 11.76 -9.61
N MET A 54 -10.70 12.26 -8.64
CA MET A 54 -10.19 12.58 -7.31
C MET A 54 -9.71 11.32 -6.57
N VAL A 55 -10.47 10.23 -6.65
CA VAL A 55 -10.11 8.95 -6.01
C VAL A 55 -8.76 8.45 -6.53
N TRP A 56 -8.59 8.40 -7.85
CA TRP A 56 -7.33 7.97 -8.46
C TRP A 56 -6.18 8.92 -8.14
N GLY A 57 -6.41 10.24 -8.22
CA GLY A 57 -5.40 11.24 -7.91
C GLY A 57 -4.89 11.14 -6.48
N LEU A 58 -5.79 11.02 -5.51
CA LEU A 58 -5.42 10.86 -4.09
C LEU A 58 -4.78 9.50 -3.81
N THR A 59 -5.18 8.46 -4.51
CA THR A 59 -4.55 7.12 -4.39
C THR A 59 -3.10 7.15 -4.87
N ILE A 60 -2.84 7.78 -6.00
CA ILE A 60 -1.48 7.94 -6.53
C ILE A 60 -0.64 8.79 -5.56
N LEU A 61 -1.19 9.91 -5.08
CA LEU A 61 -0.52 10.75 -4.10
C LEU A 61 -0.19 9.98 -2.81
N ALA A 62 -1.14 9.21 -2.29
CA ALA A 62 -0.92 8.37 -1.11
C ALA A 62 0.20 7.36 -1.34
N SER A 63 0.22 6.69 -2.50
CA SER A 63 1.30 5.75 -2.86
C SER A 63 2.65 6.44 -2.96
N PHE A 64 2.69 7.63 -3.53
CA PHE A 64 3.91 8.43 -3.61
C PHE A 64 4.44 8.79 -2.21
N VAL A 65 3.58 9.28 -1.33
CA VAL A 65 3.96 9.60 0.05
C VAL A 65 4.48 8.36 0.78
N GLN A 66 3.80 7.24 0.65
CA GLN A 66 4.26 5.97 1.23
C GLN A 66 5.64 5.58 0.72
N ALA A 67 5.85 5.64 -0.59
CA ALA A 67 7.14 5.28 -1.20
C ALA A 67 8.28 6.20 -0.72
N VAL A 68 8.04 7.50 -0.61
CA VAL A 68 9.03 8.46 -0.09
C VAL A 68 9.43 8.15 1.33
N PHE A 69 8.46 7.89 2.21
CA PHE A 69 8.76 7.59 3.61
C PHE A 69 9.37 6.20 3.81
N ILE A 70 8.97 5.21 3.02
CA ILE A 70 9.66 3.90 3.02
C ILE A 70 11.12 4.07 2.54
N ALA A 71 11.36 4.85 1.48
CA ALA A 71 12.71 5.16 1.01
C ALA A 71 13.56 5.81 2.09
N PHE A 72 12.97 6.79 2.79
CA PHE A 72 13.63 7.45 3.91
C PHE A 72 14.00 6.45 5.02
N MET A 73 13.10 5.57 5.40
CA MET A 73 13.33 4.57 6.45
C MET A 73 14.34 3.50 6.01
N VAL A 74 14.29 3.08 4.75
CA VAL A 74 15.26 2.14 4.17
C VAL A 74 16.67 2.74 4.20
N ASN A 75 16.81 4.01 3.81
CA ASN A 75 18.08 4.72 3.85
C ASN A 75 18.57 4.92 5.28
N LEU A 76 17.70 5.33 6.19
CA LEU A 76 18.04 5.56 7.60
C LEU A 76 18.53 4.27 8.28
N LYS A 77 17.92 3.14 7.94
CA LYS A 77 18.31 1.81 8.44
C LYS A 77 19.59 1.30 7.79
N GLY A 78 20.00 1.86 6.66
CA GLY A 78 21.12 1.35 5.87
C GLY A 78 20.77 0.05 5.13
N SER A 79 19.50 -0.13 4.78
CA SER A 79 19.03 -1.31 4.04
C SER A 79 19.41 -1.18 2.56
N ASN A 80 20.44 -1.87 2.14
CA ASN A 80 21.01 -1.78 0.78
C ASN A 80 20.90 -3.08 -0.01
N THR A 81 20.02 -3.98 0.40
CA THR A 81 19.69 -5.21 -0.32
C THR A 81 18.19 -5.36 -0.47
N LEU A 82 17.78 -6.17 -1.44
CA LEU A 82 16.36 -6.48 -1.66
C LEU A 82 15.71 -7.06 -0.38
N ILE A 83 16.38 -8.00 0.28
CA ILE A 83 15.85 -8.67 1.46
C ILE A 83 15.76 -7.71 2.66
N SER A 84 16.80 -6.91 2.90
CA SER A 84 16.78 -5.96 4.02
C SER A 84 15.76 -4.84 3.80
N GLY A 85 15.56 -4.40 2.57
CA GLY A 85 14.51 -3.44 2.21
C GLY A 85 13.12 -4.03 2.36
N ALA A 86 12.90 -5.26 1.88
CA ALA A 86 11.63 -5.98 2.06
C ALA A 86 11.28 -6.16 3.54
N THR A 87 12.27 -6.51 4.36
CA THR A 87 12.10 -6.62 5.82
C THR A 87 11.70 -5.29 6.44
N ALA A 88 12.33 -4.19 6.02
CA ALA A 88 11.96 -2.84 6.49
C ALA A 88 10.50 -2.51 6.12
N GLY A 89 10.10 -2.79 4.88
CA GLY A 89 8.70 -2.61 4.45
C GLY A 89 7.73 -3.44 5.28
N PHE A 90 8.04 -4.71 5.53
CA PHE A 90 7.23 -5.57 6.39
C PHE A 90 7.07 -5.01 7.80
N LEU A 91 8.16 -4.57 8.43
CA LEU A 91 8.13 -4.03 9.79
C LEU A 91 7.34 -2.72 9.87
N LEU A 92 7.41 -1.86 8.86
CA LEU A 92 6.61 -0.64 8.78
C LEU A 92 5.12 -0.97 8.65
N TRP A 93 4.78 -1.94 7.80
CA TRP A 93 3.40 -2.41 7.71
C TRP A 93 2.92 -2.98 9.05
N LEU A 94 3.69 -3.86 9.67
CA LEU A 94 3.32 -4.52 10.92
C LEU A 94 3.12 -3.55 12.08
N GLY A 95 3.98 -2.54 12.18
CA GLY A 95 3.97 -1.58 13.29
C GLY A 95 2.99 -0.41 13.11
N PHE A 96 2.75 0.02 11.88
CA PHE A 96 2.02 1.27 11.63
C PHE A 96 0.76 1.11 10.79
N VAL A 97 0.72 0.20 9.85
CA VAL A 97 -0.45 0.03 8.97
C VAL A 97 -1.42 -0.99 9.53
N ALA A 98 -0.95 -2.18 9.87
CA ALA A 98 -1.81 -3.28 10.32
C ALA A 98 -2.60 -2.93 11.58
N PRO A 99 -2.00 -2.39 12.67
CA PRO A 99 -2.75 -2.10 13.88
C PRO A 99 -3.77 -0.99 13.71
N SER A 100 -3.40 0.12 13.06
CA SER A 100 -4.31 1.27 12.91
C SER A 100 -5.48 0.95 11.98
N SER A 101 -5.23 0.25 10.88
CA SER A 101 -6.30 -0.16 9.97
C SER A 101 -7.22 -1.21 10.60
N LEU A 102 -6.67 -2.12 11.42
CA LEU A 102 -7.47 -3.10 12.16
C LEU A 102 -8.46 -2.40 13.11
N THR A 103 -7.96 -1.45 13.90
CA THR A 103 -8.80 -0.68 14.83
C THR A 103 -9.94 0.01 14.09
N ASN A 104 -9.65 0.69 12.98
CA ASN A 104 -10.68 1.37 12.19
C ASN A 104 -11.76 0.39 11.69
N LYS A 105 -11.36 -0.77 11.21
CA LYS A 105 -12.30 -1.76 10.70
C LYS A 105 -13.10 -2.46 11.79
N LEU A 106 -12.53 -2.65 12.97
CA LEU A 106 -13.26 -3.19 14.13
C LEU A 106 -14.37 -2.23 14.57
N PHE A 107 -14.08 -0.94 14.72
CA PHE A 107 -15.09 0.05 15.07
C PHE A 107 -16.12 0.29 13.97
N ALA A 108 -15.77 0.08 12.72
CA ALA A 108 -16.72 0.15 11.61
C ALA A 108 -17.59 -1.11 11.48
N GLY A 109 -17.34 -2.16 12.27
CA GLY A 109 -18.08 -3.42 12.16
C GLY A 109 -17.73 -4.21 10.90
N GLN A 110 -16.54 -4.01 10.34
CA GLN A 110 -16.11 -4.62 9.07
C GLN A 110 -14.79 -5.39 9.21
N PRO A 111 -14.66 -6.32 10.16
CA PRO A 111 -13.38 -6.99 10.43
C PRO A 111 -12.87 -7.83 9.25
N THR A 112 -13.76 -8.42 8.47
CA THR A 112 -13.38 -9.22 7.29
C THR A 112 -12.77 -8.35 6.19
N ALA A 113 -13.23 -7.10 6.03
CA ALA A 113 -12.67 -6.16 5.07
C ALA A 113 -11.20 -5.85 5.37
N TRP A 114 -10.82 -5.84 6.64
CA TRP A 114 -9.44 -5.63 7.04
C TRP A 114 -8.47 -6.66 6.43
N LEU A 115 -8.87 -7.92 6.32
CA LEU A 115 -8.02 -8.97 5.74
C LEU A 115 -7.64 -8.64 4.29
N TYR A 116 -8.61 -8.18 3.51
CA TYR A 116 -8.36 -7.80 2.12
C TYR A 116 -7.47 -6.55 2.01
N GLU A 117 -7.77 -5.53 2.79
CA GLU A 117 -7.06 -4.25 2.75
C GLU A 117 -5.65 -4.37 3.31
N ALA A 118 -5.50 -5.00 4.47
CA ALA A 118 -4.21 -5.20 5.12
C ALA A 118 -3.29 -6.12 4.31
N GLY A 119 -3.85 -7.15 3.67
CA GLY A 119 -3.10 -8.02 2.76
C GLY A 119 -2.54 -7.27 1.56
N ASN A 120 -3.34 -6.41 0.93
CA ASN A 120 -2.89 -5.55 -0.16
C ASN A 120 -1.76 -4.61 0.30
N HIS A 121 -1.92 -3.97 1.45
CA HIS A 121 -0.88 -3.08 1.98
C HIS A 121 0.38 -3.84 2.39
N LEU A 122 0.25 -5.07 2.90
CA LEU A 122 1.40 -5.92 3.22
C LEU A 122 2.26 -6.18 1.99
N VAL A 123 1.65 -6.65 0.91
CA VAL A 123 2.37 -6.93 -0.35
C VAL A 123 2.98 -5.65 -0.89
N THR A 124 2.24 -4.55 -0.89
CA THR A 124 2.70 -3.26 -1.39
C THR A 124 3.93 -2.76 -0.61
N PHE A 125 3.89 -2.78 0.71
CA PHE A 125 5.00 -2.32 1.55
C PHE A 125 6.25 -3.20 1.40
N VAL A 126 6.08 -4.52 1.34
CA VAL A 126 7.19 -5.45 1.13
C VAL A 126 7.83 -5.22 -0.25
N VAL A 127 7.04 -5.07 -1.30
CA VAL A 127 7.53 -4.83 -2.66
C VAL A 127 8.22 -3.47 -2.76
N MET A 128 7.62 -2.41 -2.21
CA MET A 128 8.26 -1.08 -2.18
C MET A 128 9.59 -1.12 -1.43
N GLY A 129 9.62 -1.76 -0.27
CA GLY A 129 10.85 -1.92 0.51
C GLY A 129 11.92 -2.69 -0.27
N ALA A 130 11.53 -3.77 -0.96
CA ALA A 130 12.43 -4.55 -1.79
C ALA A 130 13.05 -3.73 -2.94
N ILE A 131 12.21 -2.97 -3.66
CA ILE A 131 12.67 -2.10 -4.75
C ILE A 131 13.65 -1.05 -4.21
N LEU A 132 13.29 -0.38 -3.13
CA LEU A 132 14.09 0.70 -2.55
C LEU A 132 15.38 0.18 -1.89
N GLY A 133 15.37 -1.03 -1.37
CA GLY A 133 16.57 -1.67 -0.84
C GLY A 133 17.54 -2.13 -1.94
N ALA A 134 17.02 -2.64 -3.03
CA ALA A 134 17.82 -3.15 -4.15
C ALA A 134 18.31 -2.04 -5.09
N TRP A 135 17.57 -0.97 -5.20
CA TRP A 135 17.86 0.12 -6.13
C TRP A 135 18.07 1.45 -5.38
N GLN A 136 19.28 1.61 -4.95
CA GLN A 136 19.71 2.80 -4.18
C GLN A 136 20.40 3.83 -5.07
#